data_1357d7d9423ba2b028015503e65ee7b6
#
_entry.id   1357d7d9423ba2b028015503e65ee7b6
#
_cell.length_a   1.000
_cell.length_b   1.000
_cell.length_c   1.000
_cell.angle_alpha   90.00
_cell.angle_beta   90.00
_cell.angle_gamma   90.00
#
_symmetry.space_group_name_H-M   'P 1'
#
loop_
_entity.id
_entity.type
_entity.pdbx_description
1 polymer ?
#
loop_
_entity_poly.entity_id
_entity_poly.type
_entity_poly.pdbx_seq_one_letter_code
_entity_poly.pdbx_strand_id
1 'polypeptide(L)'
;MENPLSLLKMNKTVTKDDIVIAIDGHSSCGKSTMAKSLAKKLGYVYIDTGAMYRAVTLYALRKEWLSNGKPHVEKIISGLKDIKITFRWDTETEKNTTFMNGENIEDEIRQLEVSQNVSPVSTIPEVRHEMVKQQRENSKNKGIVMDGRDIGTVVFPDAELKIFMTASPEVRAQRRYDELKEKGNQVDFDEILKNVKERDEIDSNRAVSPLKKADDAVVL
;
A
#
# COMPACT_ATOMS: atom_id res chain seq x y z
N MET A 1 -6.14 -2.17 28.35
CA MET A 1 -5.92 -2.41 26.91
C MET A 1 -5.17 -3.72 26.82
N GLU A 2 -5.85 -4.76 26.39
CA GLU A 2 -5.22 -6.07 26.21
C GLU A 2 -4.21 -6.01 25.04
N ASN A 3 -3.09 -6.68 25.24
CA ASN A 3 -2.03 -6.75 24.24
C ASN A 3 -2.56 -7.48 22.99
N PRO A 4 -2.55 -6.87 21.78
CA PRO A 4 -3.04 -7.51 20.55
C PRO A 4 -2.40 -8.88 20.26
N LEU A 5 -1.21 -9.13 20.78
CA LEU A 5 -0.53 -10.43 20.70
C LEU A 5 -1.15 -11.51 21.59
N SER A 6 -2.04 -11.15 22.53
CA SER A 6 -2.74 -12.14 23.37
C SER A 6 -3.89 -12.84 22.63
N LEU A 7 -4.37 -12.27 21.52
CA LEU A 7 -5.43 -12.86 20.68
C LEU A 7 -4.94 -14.05 19.82
N LEU A 8 -3.63 -14.25 19.71
CA LEU A 8 -3.02 -15.37 18.97
C LEU A 8 -3.06 -16.70 19.71
N LYS A 9 -3.69 -16.77 20.89
CA LYS A 9 -3.86 -18.02 21.65
C LYS A 9 -5.12 -18.80 21.22
N MET A 10 -5.21 -19.19 19.97
CA MET A 10 -6.19 -20.20 19.56
C MET A 10 -5.48 -21.44 19.00
N ASN A 11 -5.37 -22.45 19.81
CA ASN A 11 -5.29 -23.93 19.64
C ASN A 11 -4.73 -24.54 18.31
N LYS A 12 -4.06 -23.80 17.47
CA LYS A 12 -3.26 -24.35 16.37
C LYS A 12 -1.82 -23.94 16.63
N THR A 13 -0.90 -24.89 16.60
CA THR A 13 0.54 -24.55 16.63
C THR A 13 0.84 -23.84 15.32
N VAL A 14 0.67 -22.52 15.31
CA VAL A 14 0.99 -21.69 14.13
C VAL A 14 2.50 -21.59 14.10
N THR A 15 3.10 -22.08 13.03
CA THR A 15 4.51 -21.88 12.80
C THR A 15 4.75 -20.44 12.34
N LYS A 16 5.92 -19.90 12.60
CA LYS A 16 6.27 -18.52 12.27
C LYS A 16 6.05 -18.17 10.80
N ASP A 17 6.11 -19.15 9.92
CA ASP A 17 6.07 -18.99 8.48
C ASP A 17 4.65 -19.07 7.87
N ASP A 18 3.64 -19.34 8.72
CA ASP A 18 2.27 -19.60 8.26
C ASP A 18 1.32 -18.39 8.41
N ILE A 19 1.76 -17.29 9.02
CA ILE A 19 0.88 -16.15 9.31
C ILE A 19 0.97 -15.09 8.22
N VAL A 20 -0.20 -14.64 7.76
CA VAL A 20 -0.38 -13.42 6.99
C VAL A 20 -0.93 -12.33 7.90
N ILE A 21 -0.26 -11.18 7.95
CA ILE A 21 -0.70 -10.01 8.69
C ILE A 21 -1.12 -8.93 7.69
N ALA A 22 -2.41 -8.63 7.66
CA ALA A 22 -3.01 -7.61 6.82
C ALA A 22 -3.18 -6.31 7.59
N ILE A 23 -2.65 -5.20 7.05
CA ILE A 23 -2.77 -3.87 7.68
C ILE A 23 -3.43 -2.91 6.69
N ASP A 24 -4.69 -2.58 6.93
CA ASP A 24 -5.46 -1.68 6.09
C ASP A 24 -5.71 -0.32 6.76
N GLY A 25 -6.07 0.67 5.98
CA GLY A 25 -6.42 2.01 6.46
C GLY A 25 -6.04 3.11 5.48
N HIS A 26 -6.43 4.33 5.76
CA HIS A 26 -6.21 5.50 4.92
C HIS A 26 -4.72 5.86 4.71
N SER A 27 -4.43 6.75 3.75
CA SER A 27 -3.06 7.24 3.53
C SER A 27 -2.53 7.99 4.76
N SER A 28 -1.22 7.94 4.99
CA SER A 28 -0.51 8.68 6.06
C SER A 28 -0.97 8.37 7.50
N CYS A 29 -1.70 7.26 7.74
CA CYS A 29 -2.07 6.84 9.10
C CYS A 29 -0.95 6.08 9.85
N GLY A 30 0.19 5.78 9.20
CA GLY A 30 1.33 5.12 9.83
C GLY A 30 1.47 3.62 9.53
N LYS A 31 0.63 3.05 8.64
CA LYS A 31 0.63 1.63 8.29
C LYS A 31 2.00 1.09 7.92
N SER A 32 2.68 1.73 6.96
CA SER A 32 3.95 1.25 6.45
C SER A 32 5.05 1.26 7.51
N THR A 33 5.03 2.23 8.44
CA THR A 33 5.95 2.27 9.57
C THR A 33 5.71 1.10 10.52
N MET A 34 4.45 0.85 10.85
CA MET A 34 4.06 -0.29 11.69
C MET A 34 4.37 -1.62 11.00
N ALA A 35 4.01 -1.76 9.73
CA ALA A 35 4.22 -2.97 8.96
C ALA A 35 5.70 -3.36 8.87
N LYS A 36 6.57 -2.38 8.58
CA LYS A 36 8.03 -2.57 8.55
C LYS A 36 8.57 -3.01 9.92
N SER A 37 8.17 -2.31 10.98
CA SER A 37 8.60 -2.64 12.34
C SER A 37 8.17 -4.04 12.77
N LEU A 38 6.93 -4.41 12.43
CA LEU A 38 6.37 -5.72 12.75
C LEU A 38 7.06 -6.83 11.94
N ALA A 39 7.22 -6.63 10.64
CA ALA A 39 7.94 -7.58 9.77
C ALA A 39 9.37 -7.82 10.26
N LYS A 40 10.10 -6.76 10.60
CA LYS A 40 11.45 -6.86 11.17
C LYS A 40 11.46 -7.69 12.47
N LYS A 41 10.55 -7.41 13.42
CA LYS A 41 10.47 -8.12 14.69
C LYS A 41 10.14 -9.60 14.55
N LEU A 42 9.31 -9.95 13.56
CA LEU A 42 8.89 -11.32 13.31
C LEU A 42 9.80 -12.07 12.34
N GLY A 43 10.69 -11.38 11.63
CA GLY A 43 11.49 -11.92 10.51
C GLY A 43 10.61 -12.29 9.33
N TYR A 44 9.53 -11.54 9.10
CA TYR A 44 8.58 -11.70 8.02
C TYR A 44 8.96 -10.83 6.81
N VAL A 45 8.40 -11.17 5.65
CA VAL A 45 8.52 -10.34 4.45
C VAL A 45 7.51 -9.20 4.54
N TYR A 46 7.98 -7.97 4.33
CA TYR A 46 7.11 -6.81 4.20
C TYR A 46 6.79 -6.53 2.74
N ILE A 47 5.52 -6.27 2.44
CA ILE A 47 5.04 -5.90 1.09
C ILE A 47 4.25 -4.60 1.16
N ASP A 48 4.76 -3.55 0.50
CA ASP A 48 4.10 -2.26 0.31
C ASP A 48 3.22 -2.32 -0.94
N THR A 49 1.92 -2.56 -0.78
CA THR A 49 1.04 -2.59 -1.95
C THR A 49 0.83 -1.22 -2.58
N GLY A 50 0.96 -0.16 -1.80
CA GLY A 50 0.95 1.21 -2.32
C GLY A 50 2.08 1.47 -3.32
N ALA A 51 3.25 0.86 -3.11
CA ALA A 51 4.36 0.91 -4.07
C ALA A 51 4.00 0.25 -5.40
N MET A 52 3.20 -0.82 -5.39
CA MET A 52 2.77 -1.49 -6.62
C MET A 52 1.87 -0.59 -7.49
N TYR A 53 0.87 0.07 -6.90
CA TYR A 53 0.04 1.03 -7.63
C TYR A 53 0.84 2.24 -8.13
N ARG A 54 1.84 2.69 -7.36
CA ARG A 54 2.76 3.74 -7.78
C ARG A 54 3.66 3.30 -8.93
N ALA A 55 4.08 2.05 -8.97
CA ALA A 55 4.85 1.49 -10.09
C ALA A 55 4.03 1.49 -11.39
N VAL A 56 2.75 1.09 -11.34
CA VAL A 56 1.85 1.19 -12.51
C VAL A 56 1.68 2.65 -12.95
N THR A 57 1.55 3.57 -11.98
CA THR A 57 1.43 5.00 -12.27
C THR A 57 2.71 5.55 -12.91
N LEU A 58 3.89 5.18 -12.39
CA LEU A 58 5.18 5.56 -12.97
C LEU A 58 5.31 5.03 -14.40
N TYR A 59 4.93 3.77 -14.64
CA TYR A 59 4.93 3.20 -15.99
C TYR A 59 4.05 4.01 -16.94
N ALA A 60 2.84 4.38 -16.50
CA ALA A 60 1.92 5.18 -17.29
C ALA A 60 2.44 6.60 -17.55
N LEU A 61 3.14 7.22 -16.58
CA LEU A 61 3.82 8.52 -16.76
C LEU A 61 4.95 8.41 -17.77
N ARG A 62 5.85 7.43 -17.65
CA ARG A 62 6.95 7.18 -18.58
C ARG A 62 6.47 6.92 -20.02
N LYS A 63 5.23 6.42 -20.19
CA LYS A 63 4.59 6.18 -21.48
C LYS A 63 3.70 7.34 -21.97
N GLU A 64 3.65 8.44 -21.23
CA GLU A 64 2.77 9.57 -21.53
C GLU A 64 1.28 9.18 -21.64
N TRP A 65 0.85 8.23 -20.79
CA TRP A 65 -0.55 7.76 -20.72
C TRP A 65 -1.38 8.47 -19.65
N LEU A 66 -0.85 9.55 -19.11
CA LEU A 66 -1.53 10.45 -18.19
C LEU A 66 -1.55 11.85 -18.79
N SER A 67 -2.73 12.41 -18.97
CA SER A 67 -2.91 13.76 -19.50
C SER A 67 -3.70 14.60 -18.50
N ASN A 68 -3.12 15.67 -17.97
CA ASN A 68 -3.77 16.54 -16.97
C ASN A 68 -4.37 15.75 -15.79
N GLY A 69 -3.64 14.77 -15.25
CA GLY A 69 -4.08 13.92 -14.16
C GLY A 69 -5.13 12.87 -14.54
N LYS A 70 -5.51 12.77 -15.80
CA LYS A 70 -6.48 11.78 -16.29
C LYS A 70 -5.77 10.61 -16.97
N PRO A 71 -6.00 9.36 -16.53
CA PRO A 71 -5.39 8.18 -17.14
C PRO A 71 -6.06 7.83 -18.49
N HIS A 72 -5.24 7.48 -19.47
CA HIS A 72 -5.68 6.80 -20.68
C HIS A 72 -5.93 5.32 -20.36
N VAL A 73 -7.12 5.01 -19.88
CA VAL A 73 -7.49 3.72 -19.27
C VAL A 73 -7.13 2.53 -20.18
N GLU A 74 -7.54 2.55 -21.45
CA GLU A 74 -7.29 1.45 -22.39
C GLU A 74 -5.80 1.18 -22.62
N LYS A 75 -4.99 2.25 -22.69
CA LYS A 75 -3.53 2.12 -22.84
C LYS A 75 -2.91 1.49 -21.60
N ILE A 76 -3.33 1.93 -20.41
CA ILE A 76 -2.86 1.37 -19.14
C ILE A 76 -3.21 -0.10 -19.06
N ILE A 77 -4.46 -0.48 -19.34
CA ILE A 77 -4.91 -1.88 -19.35
C ILE A 77 -4.05 -2.72 -20.30
N SER A 78 -3.83 -2.24 -21.53
CA SER A 78 -3.04 -2.99 -22.51
C SER A 78 -1.58 -3.18 -22.08
N GLY A 79 -1.04 -2.24 -21.29
CA GLY A 79 0.34 -2.29 -20.79
C GLY A 79 0.53 -3.13 -19.53
N LEU A 80 -0.52 -3.54 -18.82
CA LEU A 80 -0.39 -4.28 -17.55
C LEU A 80 0.41 -5.58 -17.69
N LYS A 81 0.29 -6.26 -18.82
CA LYS A 81 1.03 -7.49 -19.12
C LYS A 81 2.56 -7.29 -19.15
N ASP A 82 3.01 -6.06 -19.39
CA ASP A 82 4.42 -5.69 -19.48
C ASP A 82 4.97 -5.21 -18.12
N ILE A 83 4.16 -5.23 -17.05
CA ILE A 83 4.53 -4.73 -15.73
C ILE A 83 4.67 -5.89 -14.76
N LYS A 84 5.90 -6.21 -14.38
CA LYS A 84 6.21 -7.17 -13.32
C LYS A 84 6.86 -6.43 -12.15
N ILE A 85 6.20 -6.48 -10.99
CA ILE A 85 6.66 -5.79 -9.77
C ILE A 85 7.19 -6.84 -8.79
N THR A 86 8.38 -6.59 -8.27
CA THR A 86 9.03 -7.43 -7.27
C THR A 86 9.63 -6.58 -6.17
N PHE A 87 9.82 -7.19 -5.01
CA PHE A 87 10.44 -6.56 -3.85
C PHE A 87 11.72 -7.29 -3.49
N ARG A 88 12.76 -6.55 -3.08
CA ARG A 88 14.00 -7.11 -2.55
C ARG A 88 14.30 -6.48 -1.21
N TRP A 89 14.50 -7.32 -0.22
CA TRP A 89 14.97 -6.90 1.07
C TRP A 89 16.49 -6.77 1.03
N ASP A 90 16.99 -5.60 1.37
CA ASP A 90 18.40 -5.35 1.56
C ASP A 90 18.73 -5.49 3.05
N THR A 91 19.56 -6.47 3.39
CA THR A 91 19.94 -6.80 4.77
C THR A 91 20.90 -5.79 5.38
N GLU A 92 21.68 -5.07 4.56
CA GLU A 92 22.64 -4.08 5.02
C GLU A 92 21.97 -2.75 5.37
N THR A 93 21.08 -2.31 4.48
CA THR A 93 20.34 -1.05 4.67
C THR A 93 19.02 -1.23 5.40
N GLU A 94 18.59 -2.46 5.65
CA GLU A 94 17.28 -2.83 6.23
C GLU A 94 16.10 -2.18 5.47
N LYS A 95 16.24 -2.06 4.15
CA LYS A 95 15.22 -1.46 3.29
C LYS A 95 14.60 -2.47 2.35
N ASN A 96 13.31 -2.35 2.16
CA ASN A 96 12.60 -3.06 1.11
C ASN A 96 12.56 -2.17 -0.13
N THR A 97 13.15 -2.63 -1.21
CA THR A 97 13.28 -1.89 -2.46
C THR A 97 12.34 -2.45 -3.52
N THR A 98 11.62 -1.58 -4.18
CA THR A 98 10.66 -1.93 -5.22
C THR A 98 11.34 -1.94 -6.59
N PHE A 99 11.12 -3.02 -7.33
CA PHE A 99 11.62 -3.19 -8.70
C PHE A 99 10.45 -3.34 -9.67
N MET A 100 10.56 -2.71 -10.82
CA MET A 100 9.66 -2.92 -11.96
C MET A 100 10.48 -3.44 -13.13
N ASN A 101 10.13 -4.62 -13.63
CA ASN A 101 10.84 -5.27 -14.74
C ASN A 101 12.36 -5.44 -14.49
N GLY A 102 12.76 -5.59 -13.22
CA GLY A 102 14.17 -5.70 -12.81
C GLY A 102 14.88 -4.37 -12.56
N GLU A 103 14.29 -3.24 -12.88
CA GLU A 103 14.80 -1.89 -12.60
C GLU A 103 14.39 -1.45 -11.18
N ASN A 104 15.32 -0.89 -10.43
CA ASN A 104 15.04 -0.26 -9.14
C ASN A 104 14.30 1.06 -9.36
N ILE A 105 13.07 1.15 -8.86
CA ILE A 105 12.21 2.33 -9.01
C ILE A 105 11.83 2.97 -7.66
N GLU A 106 12.45 2.55 -6.55
CA GLU A 106 12.01 2.94 -5.20
C GLU A 106 11.96 4.46 -5.01
N ASP A 107 12.96 5.19 -5.49
CA ASP A 107 13.01 6.65 -5.33
C ASP A 107 12.02 7.35 -6.27
N GLU A 108 11.88 6.86 -7.50
CA GLU A 108 10.98 7.46 -8.49
C GLU A 108 9.51 7.33 -8.09
N ILE A 109 9.10 6.17 -7.59
CA ILE A 109 7.70 5.98 -7.15
C ILE A 109 7.33 6.81 -5.92
N ARG A 110 8.30 7.42 -5.23
CA ARG A 110 8.07 8.32 -4.08
C ARG A 110 7.99 9.79 -4.48
N GLN A 111 8.24 10.13 -5.73
CA GLN A 111 8.17 11.51 -6.22
C GLN A 111 6.75 12.06 -6.16
N LEU A 112 6.65 13.40 -6.13
CA LEU A 112 5.39 14.12 -5.98
C LEU A 112 4.43 13.82 -7.13
N GLU A 113 4.94 13.82 -8.36
CA GLU A 113 4.15 13.57 -9.57
C GLU A 113 3.45 12.20 -9.52
N VAL A 114 4.16 11.13 -9.14
CA VAL A 114 3.56 9.80 -8.96
C VAL A 114 2.51 9.83 -7.84
N SER A 115 2.81 10.52 -6.73
CA SER A 115 1.89 10.63 -5.59
C SER A 115 0.59 11.34 -5.93
N GLN A 116 0.62 12.34 -6.79
CA GLN A 116 -0.56 13.09 -7.26
C GLN A 116 -1.42 12.28 -8.22
N ASN A 117 -0.81 11.39 -9.01
CA ASN A 117 -1.48 10.64 -10.07
C ASN A 117 -1.88 9.20 -9.69
N VAL A 118 -1.45 8.67 -8.54
CA VAL A 118 -1.70 7.28 -8.17
C VAL A 118 -3.18 6.97 -7.90
N SER A 119 -3.93 7.91 -7.34
CA SER A 119 -5.33 7.65 -6.98
C SER A 119 -6.22 7.36 -8.20
N PRO A 120 -6.24 8.17 -9.27
CA PRO A 120 -6.99 7.84 -10.48
C PRO A 120 -6.59 6.51 -11.10
N VAL A 121 -5.30 6.18 -11.16
CA VAL A 121 -4.82 4.90 -11.71
C VAL A 121 -5.28 3.73 -10.85
N SER A 122 -5.27 3.88 -9.54
CA SER A 122 -5.69 2.83 -8.60
C SER A 122 -7.18 2.52 -8.59
N THR A 123 -8.03 3.32 -9.23
CA THR A 123 -9.47 3.05 -9.37
C THR A 123 -9.80 2.15 -10.55
N ILE A 124 -8.87 1.99 -11.50
CA ILE A 124 -9.09 1.15 -12.71
C ILE A 124 -9.24 -0.31 -12.30
N PRO A 125 -10.38 -0.97 -12.59
CA PRO A 125 -10.64 -2.33 -12.13
C PRO A 125 -9.57 -3.34 -12.56
N GLU A 126 -9.11 -3.27 -13.80
CA GLU A 126 -8.10 -4.17 -14.36
C GLU A 126 -6.74 -4.01 -13.70
N VAL A 127 -6.36 -2.77 -13.35
CA VAL A 127 -5.15 -2.49 -12.55
C VAL A 127 -5.29 -3.18 -11.19
N ARG A 128 -6.44 -3.08 -10.55
CA ARG A 128 -6.67 -3.72 -9.25
C ARG A 128 -6.57 -5.23 -9.33
N HIS A 129 -7.24 -5.83 -10.31
CA HIS A 129 -7.20 -7.28 -10.50
C HIS A 129 -5.77 -7.80 -10.73
N GLU A 130 -4.99 -7.12 -11.59
CA GLU A 130 -3.61 -7.51 -11.83
C GLU A 130 -2.73 -7.30 -10.58
N MET A 131 -2.91 -6.19 -9.85
CA MET A 131 -2.16 -5.96 -8.60
C MET A 131 -2.49 -7.00 -7.53
N VAL A 132 -3.74 -7.34 -7.31
CA VAL A 132 -4.15 -8.41 -6.36
C VAL A 132 -3.51 -9.75 -6.74
N LYS A 133 -3.49 -10.08 -8.03
CA LYS A 133 -2.82 -11.29 -8.53
C LYS A 133 -1.33 -11.29 -8.19
N GLN A 134 -0.60 -10.21 -8.53
CA GLN A 134 0.83 -10.10 -8.23
C GLN A 134 1.11 -10.04 -6.73
N GLN A 135 0.26 -9.43 -5.91
CA GLN A 135 0.35 -9.43 -4.45
C GLN A 135 0.30 -10.85 -3.89
N ARG A 136 -0.64 -11.66 -4.35
CA ARG A 136 -0.76 -13.07 -3.96
C ARG A 136 0.42 -13.90 -4.45
N GLU A 137 0.92 -13.64 -5.66
CA GLU A 137 2.10 -14.33 -6.21
C GLU A 137 3.38 -14.02 -5.43
N ASN A 138 3.58 -12.75 -5.04
CA ASN A 138 4.73 -12.33 -4.23
C ASN A 138 4.68 -12.84 -2.78
N SER A 139 3.55 -13.40 -2.37
CA SER A 139 3.28 -13.80 -0.98
C SER A 139 3.36 -15.31 -0.75
N LYS A 140 3.66 -16.10 -1.77
CA LYS A 140 3.68 -17.57 -1.66
C LYS A 140 4.82 -18.03 -0.75
N ASN A 141 4.49 -18.84 0.25
CA ASN A 141 5.40 -19.62 1.10
C ASN A 141 6.21 -18.85 2.15
N LYS A 142 5.74 -17.70 2.68
CA LYS A 142 6.49 -16.94 3.70
C LYS A 142 5.54 -16.28 4.70
N GLY A 143 5.98 -16.11 5.94
CA GLY A 143 5.35 -15.18 6.88
C GLY A 143 5.37 -13.76 6.32
N ILE A 144 4.24 -13.07 6.30
CA ILE A 144 4.08 -11.83 5.53
C ILE A 144 3.40 -10.76 6.39
N VAL A 145 3.90 -9.54 6.27
CA VAL A 145 3.17 -8.33 6.67
C VAL A 145 2.91 -7.50 5.42
N MET A 146 1.66 -7.27 5.10
CA MET A 146 1.26 -6.51 3.92
C MET A 146 0.39 -5.32 4.32
N ASP A 147 0.71 -4.12 3.85
CA ASP A 147 -0.11 -2.95 4.07
C ASP A 147 -0.77 -2.41 2.79
N GLY A 148 -2.01 -1.94 2.96
CA GLY A 148 -2.80 -1.46 1.84
C GLY A 148 -4.12 -0.80 2.22
N ARG A 149 -5.17 -1.10 1.42
CA ARG A 149 -6.53 -0.60 1.59
C ARG A 149 -7.58 -1.70 1.67
N ASP A 150 -7.25 -2.86 1.17
CA ASP A 150 -8.17 -3.97 0.94
C ASP A 150 -7.46 -5.33 1.16
N ILE A 151 -6.40 -5.33 1.96
CA ILE A 151 -5.61 -6.55 2.17
C ILE A 151 -6.44 -7.58 2.92
N GLY A 152 -7.04 -7.20 4.05
CA GLY A 152 -7.85 -8.10 4.88
C GLY A 152 -9.26 -8.35 4.36
N THR A 153 -9.70 -7.63 3.32
CA THR A 153 -11.04 -7.83 2.73
C THR A 153 -11.02 -8.52 1.36
N VAL A 154 -9.94 -8.32 0.57
CA VAL A 154 -9.87 -8.82 -0.81
C VAL A 154 -8.63 -9.64 -1.07
N VAL A 155 -7.44 -9.17 -0.70
CA VAL A 155 -6.19 -9.86 -1.04
C VAL A 155 -6.05 -11.15 -0.22
N PHE A 156 -6.19 -11.03 1.10
CA PHE A 156 -6.13 -12.12 2.08
C PHE A 156 -7.30 -12.05 3.05
N PRO A 157 -8.52 -12.41 2.60
CA PRO A 157 -9.70 -12.42 3.46
C PRO A 157 -9.58 -13.41 4.63
N ASP A 158 -8.70 -14.39 4.50
CA ASP A 158 -8.43 -15.42 5.53
C ASP A 158 -7.13 -15.13 6.31
N ALA A 159 -6.59 -13.88 6.24
CA ALA A 159 -5.43 -13.51 7.03
C ALA A 159 -5.65 -13.72 8.52
N GLU A 160 -4.69 -14.34 9.23
CA GLU A 160 -4.79 -14.71 10.64
C GLU A 160 -4.81 -13.47 11.55
N LEU A 161 -4.23 -12.36 11.12
CA LEU A 161 -4.30 -11.08 11.82
C LEU A 161 -4.63 -9.96 10.82
N LYS A 162 -5.72 -9.26 11.10
CA LYS A 162 -6.15 -8.08 10.36
C LYS A 162 -6.14 -6.87 11.27
N ILE A 163 -5.48 -5.81 10.83
CA ILE A 163 -5.38 -4.55 11.54
C ILE A 163 -5.94 -3.45 10.65
N PHE A 164 -6.83 -2.63 11.19
CA PHE A 164 -7.32 -1.45 10.54
C PHE A 164 -6.81 -0.21 11.27
N MET A 165 -5.88 0.51 10.62
CA MET A 165 -5.29 1.71 11.20
C MET A 165 -6.07 2.96 10.81
N THR A 166 -6.37 3.79 11.80
CA THR A 166 -7.09 5.05 11.62
C THR A 166 -6.38 6.22 12.28
N ALA A 167 -6.55 7.39 11.70
CA ALA A 167 -6.18 8.68 12.28
C ALA A 167 -7.01 9.77 11.59
N SER A 168 -7.29 10.89 12.27
CA SER A 168 -8.05 11.98 11.66
C SER A 168 -7.37 12.53 10.40
N PRO A 169 -8.12 13.08 9.46
CA PRO A 169 -7.55 13.70 8.26
C PRO A 169 -6.51 14.77 8.58
N GLU A 170 -6.72 15.54 9.63
CA GLU A 170 -5.82 16.61 10.08
C GLU A 170 -4.48 16.05 10.56
N VAL A 171 -4.49 15.01 11.38
CA VAL A 171 -3.26 14.33 11.85
C VAL A 171 -2.48 13.73 10.68
N ARG A 172 -3.17 13.15 9.71
CA ARG A 172 -2.55 12.56 8.52
C ARG A 172 -2.00 13.62 7.57
N ALA A 173 -2.71 14.73 7.43
CA ALA A 173 -2.25 15.88 6.67
C ALA A 173 -0.99 16.50 7.29
N GLN A 174 -0.96 16.65 8.63
CA GLN A 174 0.23 17.16 9.32
C GLN A 174 1.45 16.25 9.10
N ARG A 175 1.31 14.94 9.27
CA ARG A 175 2.41 13.98 9.00
C ARG A 175 2.92 14.09 7.57
N ARG A 176 2.01 14.27 6.60
CA ARG A 176 2.38 14.41 5.19
C ARG A 176 3.05 15.74 4.89
N TYR A 177 2.59 16.81 5.52
CA TYR A 177 3.20 18.13 5.42
C TYR A 177 4.64 18.13 5.94
N ASP A 178 4.86 17.55 7.12
CA ASP A 178 6.18 17.46 7.74
C ASP A 178 7.14 16.64 6.86
N GLU A 179 6.68 15.46 6.37
CA GLU A 179 7.46 14.62 5.46
C GLU A 179 7.88 15.36 4.17
N LEU A 180 6.98 16.12 3.58
CA LEU A 180 7.27 16.86 2.35
C LEU A 180 8.22 18.04 2.60
N LYS A 181 8.07 18.72 3.73
CA LYS A 181 8.99 19.80 4.16
C LYS A 181 10.40 19.29 4.42
N GLU A 182 10.54 18.16 5.10
CA GLU A 182 11.84 17.52 5.33
C GLU A 182 12.56 17.17 4.02
N LYS A 183 11.79 16.86 2.97
CA LYS A 183 12.31 16.62 1.60
C LYS A 183 12.57 17.89 0.81
N GLY A 184 12.41 19.08 1.41
CA GLY A 184 12.67 20.37 0.76
C GLY A 184 11.56 20.86 -0.16
N ASN A 185 10.37 20.24 -0.16
CA ASN A 185 9.25 20.70 -0.98
C ASN A 185 8.59 21.93 -0.35
N GLN A 186 8.21 22.89 -1.19
CA GLN A 186 7.32 23.98 -0.80
C GLN A 186 5.89 23.47 -0.92
N VAL A 187 5.19 23.38 0.19
CA VAL A 187 3.83 22.81 0.27
C VAL A 187 2.95 23.65 1.18
N ASP A 188 1.67 23.70 0.87
CA ASP A 188 0.63 24.32 1.69
C ASP A 188 -0.14 23.23 2.45
N PHE A 189 -0.43 23.50 3.73
CA PHE A 189 -1.12 22.55 4.60
C PHE A 189 -2.58 22.30 4.17
N ASP A 190 -3.29 23.37 3.77
CA ASP A 190 -4.70 23.25 3.39
C ASP A 190 -4.87 22.49 2.07
N GLU A 191 -3.93 22.65 1.12
CA GLU A 191 -3.89 21.84 -0.09
C GLU A 191 -3.63 20.36 0.23
N ILE A 192 -2.73 20.07 1.17
CA ILE A 192 -2.47 18.69 1.60
C ILE A 192 -3.69 18.10 2.30
N LEU A 193 -4.34 18.84 3.19
CA LEU A 193 -5.54 18.39 3.89
C LEU A 193 -6.68 18.10 2.91
N LYS A 194 -6.87 18.98 1.93
CA LYS A 194 -7.85 18.78 0.86
C LYS A 194 -7.54 17.50 0.09
N ASN A 195 -6.30 17.30 -0.34
CA ASN A 195 -5.89 16.09 -1.06
C ASN A 195 -6.08 14.81 -0.22
N VAL A 196 -5.79 14.86 1.08
CA VAL A 196 -6.02 13.73 2.00
C VAL A 196 -7.51 13.36 2.01
N LYS A 197 -8.42 14.33 2.15
CA LYS A 197 -9.87 14.10 2.17
C LYS A 197 -10.40 13.57 0.83
N GLU A 198 -9.97 14.14 -0.28
CA GLU A 198 -10.33 13.67 -1.63
C GLU A 198 -9.88 12.22 -1.86
N ARG A 199 -8.68 11.85 -1.42
CA ARG A 199 -8.19 10.48 -1.52
C ARG A 199 -8.97 9.50 -0.65
N ASP A 200 -9.36 9.92 0.55
CA ASP A 200 -10.20 9.09 1.43
C ASP A 200 -11.54 8.79 0.78
N GLU A 201 -12.14 9.79 0.15
CA GLU A 201 -13.40 9.63 -0.57
C GLU A 201 -13.25 8.69 -1.77
N ILE A 202 -12.19 8.87 -2.57
CA ILE A 202 -11.90 7.98 -3.69
C ILE A 202 -11.68 6.54 -3.20
N ASP A 203 -10.82 6.33 -2.19
CA ASP A 203 -10.47 5.01 -1.68
C ASP A 203 -11.71 4.30 -1.09
N SER A 204 -12.61 5.03 -0.41
CA SER A 204 -13.79 4.46 0.25
C SER A 204 -14.97 4.20 -0.71
N ASN A 205 -15.09 4.98 -1.82
CA ASN A 205 -16.23 4.92 -2.71
C ASN A 205 -15.94 4.27 -4.08
N ARG A 206 -14.70 3.82 -4.33
CA ARG A 206 -14.36 3.16 -5.60
C ARG A 206 -15.16 1.87 -5.78
N ALA A 207 -15.54 1.60 -7.04
CA ALA A 207 -16.43 0.48 -7.40
C ALA A 207 -15.82 -0.90 -7.09
N VAL A 208 -14.49 -1.05 -7.21
CA VAL A 208 -13.79 -2.32 -6.99
C VAL A 208 -12.90 -2.22 -5.76
N SER A 209 -13.07 -3.14 -4.82
CA SER A 209 -12.28 -3.25 -3.58
C SER A 209 -12.18 -1.93 -2.81
N PRO A 210 -13.28 -1.30 -2.39
CA PRO A 210 -13.25 -0.07 -1.60
C PRO A 210 -12.48 -0.28 -0.28
N LEU A 211 -11.90 0.81 0.25
CA LEU A 211 -11.34 0.77 1.60
C LEU A 211 -12.47 0.52 2.60
N LYS A 212 -12.47 -0.66 3.19
CA LYS A 212 -13.44 -1.07 4.19
C LYS A 212 -12.75 -1.88 5.28
N LYS A 213 -13.11 -1.59 6.52
CA LYS A 213 -12.64 -2.40 7.65
C LYS A 213 -13.21 -3.81 7.54
N ALA A 214 -12.37 -4.83 7.61
CA ALA A 214 -12.83 -6.22 7.75
C ALA A 214 -13.51 -6.41 9.11
N ASP A 215 -14.54 -7.27 9.18
CA ASP A 215 -15.34 -7.43 10.38
C ASP A 215 -14.54 -7.94 11.58
N ASP A 216 -13.53 -8.75 11.32
CA ASP A 216 -12.60 -9.34 12.28
C ASP A 216 -11.32 -8.51 12.48
N ALA A 217 -11.22 -7.31 11.89
CA ALA A 217 -10.04 -6.47 12.03
C ALA A 217 -10.01 -5.73 13.39
N VAL A 218 -8.85 -5.78 14.03
CA VAL A 218 -8.52 -4.95 15.20
C VAL A 218 -8.29 -3.50 14.74
N VAL A 219 -8.91 -2.55 15.42
CA VAL A 219 -8.74 -1.11 15.12
C VAL A 219 -7.63 -0.52 15.99
N LEU A 220 -6.74 0.24 15.37
CA LEU A 220 -5.65 0.96 16.02
C LEU A 220 -5.64 2.43 15.58
#